data_0a1a3ee13273a78e37be1ca6e865b842
#
_entry.id   0a1a3ee13273a78e37be1ca6e865b842
#
_cell.length_a   1.000
_cell.length_b   1.000
_cell.length_c   1.000
_cell.angle_alpha   90.00
_cell.angle_beta   90.00
_cell.angle_gamma   90.00
#
_symmetry.space_group_name_H-M   'P 1'
#
loop_
_entity.id
_entity.type
_entity.pdbx_description
1 polymer ?
#
loop_
_entity_poly.entity_id
_entity_poly.type
_entity_poly.pdbx_seq_one_letter_code
_entity_poly.pdbx_strand_id
1 'polypeptide(L)'
;MEANVKRIVSLLLVLAMIAGLTAGVSTATAATTTTLVLTVGKVNYTLNGASKTGDQAPEIVDGRTFVPIRLVSEAFGADVNYDAATKTVGVLLGATQFEFIIGQKAAKVNGDAVLMDAAAYVSKAGRTLIPIRFVSEKSGLNVAWNGTARTVTVTSKAPITTSIKIGLVTDVGGRGDQSFNDSALRGLEIWAAQKSYVRGGGYTAMSTAAYKQSLADNAPDLADRGIVPLTNVVPVVLESKEQTDYIPNLTKLAEDEGCKMIIGVGFMLADAIYQVAKDHPKTKFMLIDSVPSDPNTFAPLPTLPNLVDFLFTEQQCGYLVGAIAGYATKANKIGYIGGIAVPPVQRYEAGFMAGIKTTNKTAYGTNGKNVADVYAGSFGDQQKGKQIAQTMIAQGADILFHAAGATGNGMFEAIKEAGGPAKGLWGIGVDVDMGKNPNLYPAGTLTSAMKHVDFATYISVKSMVDGTFTPGVITLSLRNGGVGYAMDNVAKVLSAAQIAKVNALRQAIIDGKVTPPEDPAKVASWTAPTGY
;
A
#
# COMPACT_ATOMS: atom_id res chain seq x y z
N MET A 1 29.55 63.12 -15.19
CA MET A 1 28.45 62.36 -15.80
C MET A 1 28.53 60.84 -15.50
N GLU A 2 29.68 60.24 -15.45
CA GLU A 2 29.84 58.78 -15.14
C GLU A 2 29.44 58.34 -13.73
N ALA A 3 29.63 59.22 -12.71
CA ALA A 3 29.29 58.84 -11.33
C ALA A 3 27.77 58.73 -11.08
N ASN A 4 26.96 59.48 -11.81
CA ASN A 4 25.49 59.42 -11.69
C ASN A 4 24.89 58.24 -12.45
N VAL A 5 25.52 57.81 -13.53
CA VAL A 5 25.09 56.59 -14.29
C VAL A 5 25.31 55.32 -13.46
N LYS A 6 26.46 55.22 -12.75
CA LYS A 6 26.77 54.06 -11.87
C LYS A 6 25.80 53.97 -10.68
N ARG A 7 25.36 55.09 -10.12
CA ARG A 7 24.35 55.12 -9.04
C ARG A 7 22.94 54.72 -9.52
N ILE A 8 22.55 55.14 -10.72
CA ILE A 8 21.24 54.77 -11.30
C ILE A 8 21.21 53.29 -11.69
N VAL A 9 22.30 52.74 -12.24
CA VAL A 9 22.39 51.30 -12.56
C VAL A 9 22.41 50.46 -11.29
N SER A 10 23.07 50.87 -10.21
CA SER A 10 23.04 50.17 -8.92
C SER A 10 21.66 50.22 -8.26
N LEU A 11 20.91 51.33 -8.40
CA LEU A 11 19.55 51.44 -7.86
C LEU A 11 18.55 50.58 -8.64
N LEU A 12 18.71 50.47 -9.96
CA LEU A 12 17.88 49.60 -10.81
C LEU A 12 18.16 48.13 -10.58
N LEU A 13 19.40 47.72 -10.29
CA LEU A 13 19.75 46.35 -9.93
C LEU A 13 19.20 45.95 -8.55
N VAL A 14 19.19 46.86 -7.57
CA VAL A 14 18.58 46.61 -6.25
C VAL A 14 17.04 46.53 -6.35
N LEU A 15 16.40 47.36 -7.17
CA LEU A 15 14.96 47.25 -7.43
C LEU A 15 14.58 45.96 -8.18
N ALA A 16 15.43 45.49 -9.09
CA ALA A 16 15.21 44.23 -9.79
C ALA A 16 15.39 43.02 -8.86
N MET A 17 16.27 43.08 -7.85
CA MET A 17 16.39 42.04 -6.83
C MET A 17 15.23 42.00 -5.84
N ILE A 18 14.61 43.18 -5.55
CA ILE A 18 13.43 43.22 -4.66
C ILE A 18 12.15 42.78 -5.40
N ALA A 19 12.06 43.00 -6.72
CA ALA A 19 10.94 42.50 -7.53
C ALA A 19 11.03 40.98 -7.82
N GLY A 20 12.23 40.39 -7.69
CA GLY A 20 12.44 38.95 -7.86
C GLY A 20 12.11 38.08 -6.62
N LEU A 21 11.88 38.69 -5.45
CA LEU A 21 11.60 37.97 -4.20
C LEU A 21 10.09 37.79 -3.89
N THR A 22 9.19 38.23 -4.76
CA THR A 22 7.74 38.02 -4.58
C THR A 22 7.14 36.92 -5.44
N ALA A 23 7.96 36.13 -6.14
CA ALA A 23 7.51 34.95 -6.88
C ALA A 23 7.77 33.67 -6.08
N GLY A 24 6.76 33.24 -5.34
CA GLY A 24 6.80 31.89 -4.77
C GLY A 24 6.35 31.75 -3.32
N VAL A 25 5.46 32.61 -2.83
CA VAL A 25 4.59 32.15 -1.74
C VAL A 25 3.58 31.20 -2.38
N SER A 26 3.96 29.94 -2.45
CA SER A 26 3.00 28.86 -2.63
C SER A 26 2.06 28.98 -1.43
N THR A 27 0.89 29.58 -1.64
CA THR A 27 -0.17 29.54 -0.66
C THR A 27 -0.48 28.05 -0.48
N ALA A 28 0.02 27.47 0.62
CA ALA A 28 -0.47 26.18 1.07
C ALA A 28 -1.99 26.32 1.10
N THR A 29 -2.66 25.64 0.18
CA THR A 29 -4.12 25.59 0.14
C THR A 29 -4.53 25.05 1.49
N ALA A 30 -5.14 25.87 2.33
CA ALA A 30 -5.66 25.43 3.61
C ALA A 30 -6.51 24.20 3.33
N ALA A 31 -6.24 23.11 4.06
CA ALA A 31 -6.98 21.87 3.91
C ALA A 31 -8.48 22.17 4.14
N THR A 32 -9.25 22.20 3.06
CA THR A 32 -10.64 22.59 3.07
C THR A 32 -11.51 21.36 3.34
N THR A 33 -12.55 21.54 4.15
CA THR A 33 -13.58 20.55 4.37
C THR A 33 -14.24 20.19 3.04
N THR A 34 -14.23 18.91 2.65
CA THR A 34 -14.99 18.44 1.48
C THR A 34 -16.46 18.40 1.84
N THR A 35 -17.30 19.03 1.05
CA THR A 35 -18.76 19.09 1.25
C THR A 35 -19.47 18.57 0.00
N LEU A 36 -20.23 17.51 0.16
CA LEU A 36 -21.12 16.91 -0.85
C LEU A 36 -22.57 17.17 -0.46
N VAL A 37 -23.37 17.80 -1.34
CA VAL A 37 -24.79 18.02 -1.12
C VAL A 37 -25.59 17.29 -2.19
N LEU A 38 -26.44 16.38 -1.77
CA LEU A 38 -27.29 15.55 -2.59
C LEU A 38 -28.77 15.89 -2.35
N THR A 39 -29.57 15.98 -3.41
CA THR A 39 -31.03 16.19 -3.30
C THR A 39 -31.75 14.89 -3.64
N VAL A 40 -32.62 14.40 -2.76
CA VAL A 40 -33.41 13.19 -2.99
C VAL A 40 -34.25 13.34 -4.25
N GLY A 41 -34.19 12.34 -5.12
CA GLY A 41 -34.87 12.30 -6.41
C GLY A 41 -34.24 13.14 -7.53
N LYS A 42 -33.08 13.77 -7.30
CA LYS A 42 -32.34 14.52 -8.32
C LYS A 42 -30.97 13.93 -8.57
N VAL A 43 -30.56 13.84 -9.84
CA VAL A 43 -29.20 13.39 -10.23
C VAL A 43 -28.16 14.50 -10.09
N ASN A 44 -28.59 15.77 -10.06
CA ASN A 44 -27.69 16.91 -9.86
C ASN A 44 -27.33 17.04 -8.38
N TYR A 45 -26.06 17.29 -8.12
CA TYR A 45 -25.49 17.47 -6.78
C TYR A 45 -24.44 18.57 -6.79
N THR A 46 -23.98 18.99 -5.62
CA THR A 46 -22.84 19.91 -5.51
C THR A 46 -21.71 19.26 -4.74
N LEU A 47 -20.48 19.48 -5.22
CA LEU A 47 -19.24 19.10 -4.53
C LEU A 47 -18.41 20.36 -4.33
N ASN A 48 -18.18 20.74 -3.08
CA ASN A 48 -17.50 21.98 -2.68
C ASN A 48 -18.11 23.23 -3.35
N GLY A 49 -19.45 23.25 -3.46
CA GLY A 49 -20.20 24.32 -4.10
C GLY A 49 -20.32 24.23 -5.62
N ALA A 50 -19.48 23.44 -6.28
CA ALA A 50 -19.55 23.24 -7.74
C ALA A 50 -20.66 22.25 -8.11
N SER A 51 -21.53 22.63 -9.07
CA SER A 51 -22.61 21.78 -9.56
C SER A 51 -22.07 20.65 -10.44
N LYS A 52 -22.55 19.43 -10.19
CA LYS A 52 -22.22 18.21 -10.95
C LYS A 52 -23.48 17.40 -11.23
N THR A 53 -23.40 16.47 -12.17
CA THR A 53 -24.50 15.56 -12.52
C THR A 53 -24.04 14.12 -12.35
N GLY A 54 -24.81 13.34 -11.60
CA GLY A 54 -24.63 11.90 -11.44
C GLY A 54 -25.53 11.10 -12.39
N ASP A 55 -25.41 9.79 -12.32
CA ASP A 55 -26.20 8.85 -13.15
C ASP A 55 -27.37 8.19 -12.37
N GLN A 56 -27.41 8.38 -11.06
CA GLN A 56 -28.47 7.86 -10.16
C GLN A 56 -28.76 8.88 -9.06
N ALA A 57 -30.04 9.15 -8.84
CA ALA A 57 -30.50 10.01 -7.76
C ALA A 57 -30.48 9.28 -6.40
N PRO A 58 -30.26 9.99 -5.28
CA PRO A 58 -30.54 9.47 -3.96
C PRO A 58 -32.05 9.17 -3.78
N GLU A 59 -32.35 8.13 -2.99
CA GLU A 59 -33.72 7.67 -2.74
C GLU A 59 -34.01 7.57 -1.24
N ILE A 60 -35.27 7.69 -0.86
CA ILE A 60 -35.73 7.36 0.50
C ILE A 60 -36.53 6.06 0.42
N VAL A 61 -36.07 5.04 1.15
CA VAL A 61 -36.70 3.73 1.28
C VAL A 61 -36.85 3.43 2.77
N ASP A 62 -38.08 3.13 3.22
CA ASP A 62 -38.37 2.82 4.62
C ASP A 62 -37.84 3.87 5.61
N GLY A 63 -37.95 5.15 5.26
CA GLY A 63 -37.51 6.28 6.09
C GLY A 63 -35.98 6.46 6.15
N ARG A 64 -35.21 5.76 5.32
CA ARG A 64 -33.74 5.87 5.24
C ARG A 64 -33.32 6.42 3.89
N THR A 65 -32.29 7.28 3.90
CA THR A 65 -31.76 7.84 2.68
C THR A 65 -30.65 6.93 2.13
N PHE A 66 -30.87 6.46 0.92
CA PHE A 66 -29.92 5.68 0.16
C PHE A 66 -29.26 6.54 -0.91
N VAL A 67 -27.95 6.37 -1.10
CA VAL A 67 -27.17 7.13 -2.07
C VAL A 67 -26.34 6.20 -2.94
N PRO A 68 -26.04 6.58 -4.20
CA PRO A 68 -25.13 5.82 -5.05
C PRO A 68 -23.75 5.77 -4.40
N ILE A 69 -23.26 4.55 -4.09
CA ILE A 69 -22.01 4.40 -3.34
C ILE A 69 -20.83 5.02 -4.08
N ARG A 70 -20.73 4.82 -5.40
CA ARG A 70 -19.63 5.36 -6.22
C ARG A 70 -19.55 6.87 -6.13
N LEU A 71 -20.69 7.57 -6.19
CA LEU A 71 -20.73 9.03 -6.12
C LEU A 71 -20.18 9.57 -4.80
N VAL A 72 -20.57 8.96 -3.67
CA VAL A 72 -20.05 9.35 -2.35
C VAL A 72 -18.56 9.00 -2.25
N SER A 73 -18.19 7.81 -2.71
CA SER A 73 -16.82 7.33 -2.65
C SER A 73 -15.87 8.21 -3.45
N GLU A 74 -16.21 8.54 -4.68
CA GLU A 74 -15.40 9.43 -5.54
C GLU A 74 -15.28 10.84 -4.95
N ALA A 75 -16.36 11.37 -4.33
CA ALA A 75 -16.33 12.69 -3.71
C ALA A 75 -15.32 12.80 -2.55
N PHE A 76 -15.07 11.69 -1.86
CA PHE A 76 -14.15 11.60 -0.71
C PHE A 76 -12.88 10.78 -1.01
N GLY A 77 -12.64 10.41 -2.28
CA GLY A 77 -11.44 9.70 -2.71
C GLY A 77 -11.39 8.22 -2.30
N ALA A 78 -12.55 7.58 -2.18
CA ALA A 78 -12.61 6.15 -1.90
C ALA A 78 -12.49 5.30 -3.16
N ASP A 79 -11.90 4.13 -3.01
CA ASP A 79 -11.89 3.08 -4.02
C ASP A 79 -13.09 2.14 -3.83
N VAL A 80 -13.83 1.85 -4.91
CA VAL A 80 -15.02 1.00 -4.88
C VAL A 80 -14.87 -0.14 -5.86
N ASN A 81 -15.07 -1.35 -5.37
CA ASN A 81 -15.06 -2.56 -6.19
C ASN A 81 -16.34 -3.38 -5.97
N TYR A 82 -16.65 -4.25 -6.91
CA TYR A 82 -17.77 -5.17 -6.85
C TYR A 82 -17.36 -6.57 -7.29
N ASP A 83 -17.62 -7.55 -6.42
CA ASP A 83 -17.47 -8.96 -6.74
C ASP A 83 -18.85 -9.54 -7.12
N ALA A 84 -19.00 -9.88 -8.40
CA ALA A 84 -20.25 -10.39 -8.93
C ALA A 84 -20.59 -11.82 -8.44
N ALA A 85 -19.58 -12.64 -8.13
CA ALA A 85 -19.78 -14.02 -7.68
C ALA A 85 -20.38 -14.06 -6.27
N THR A 86 -19.88 -13.24 -5.38
CA THR A 86 -20.34 -13.14 -3.98
C THR A 86 -21.38 -12.02 -3.77
N LYS A 87 -21.62 -11.18 -4.78
CA LYS A 87 -22.41 -9.94 -4.70
C LYS A 87 -21.91 -8.98 -3.61
N THR A 88 -20.60 -8.98 -3.38
CA THR A 88 -19.97 -8.16 -2.36
C THR A 88 -19.47 -6.85 -2.97
N VAL A 89 -19.80 -5.74 -2.33
CA VAL A 89 -19.21 -4.42 -2.59
C VAL A 89 -18.12 -4.18 -1.56
N GLY A 90 -16.90 -3.93 -2.03
CA GLY A 90 -15.79 -3.46 -1.21
C GLY A 90 -15.57 -1.97 -1.42
N VAL A 91 -15.29 -1.25 -0.35
CA VAL A 91 -14.93 0.18 -0.37
C VAL A 91 -13.73 0.40 0.52
N LEU A 92 -12.71 1.07 -0.01
CA LEU A 92 -11.60 1.57 0.78
C LEU A 92 -11.66 3.10 0.78
N LEU A 93 -12.02 3.69 1.91
CA LEU A 93 -12.07 5.14 2.12
C LEU A 93 -11.03 5.54 3.17
N GLY A 94 -9.91 6.12 2.72
CA GLY A 94 -8.76 6.35 3.58
C GLY A 94 -8.26 5.04 4.18
N ALA A 95 -8.19 4.95 5.51
CA ALA A 95 -7.86 3.74 6.26
C ALA A 95 -9.12 3.06 6.83
N THR A 96 -10.25 3.11 6.12
CA THR A 96 -11.47 2.38 6.48
C THR A 96 -11.90 1.49 5.32
N GLN A 97 -11.89 0.19 5.55
CA GLN A 97 -12.34 -0.81 4.59
C GLN A 97 -13.75 -1.28 4.95
N PHE A 98 -14.65 -1.24 3.98
CA PHE A 98 -16.00 -1.77 4.10
C PHE A 98 -16.21 -2.94 3.16
N GLU A 99 -16.98 -3.92 3.61
CA GLU A 99 -17.52 -5.00 2.78
C GLU A 99 -19.01 -5.13 3.05
N PHE A 100 -19.84 -5.06 2.00
CA PHE A 100 -21.29 -5.32 2.10
C PHE A 100 -21.74 -6.32 1.08
N ILE A 101 -22.61 -7.24 1.47
CA ILE A 101 -23.29 -8.16 0.55
C ILE A 101 -24.64 -7.54 0.15
N ILE A 102 -24.87 -7.39 -1.14
CA ILE A 102 -26.14 -6.84 -1.68
C ILE A 102 -27.32 -7.66 -1.16
N GLY A 103 -28.32 -6.95 -0.62
CA GLY A 103 -29.53 -7.53 -0.04
C GLY A 103 -29.40 -8.01 1.41
N GLN A 104 -28.20 -7.87 2.03
CA GLN A 104 -27.97 -8.25 3.42
C GLN A 104 -27.66 -7.03 4.29
N LYS A 105 -28.10 -7.09 5.57
CA LYS A 105 -27.75 -6.08 6.57
C LYS A 105 -26.37 -6.33 7.20
N ALA A 106 -25.85 -7.56 7.10
CA ALA A 106 -24.50 -7.89 7.56
C ALA A 106 -23.46 -7.18 6.69
N ALA A 107 -22.51 -6.53 7.34
CA ALA A 107 -21.39 -5.86 6.71
C ALA A 107 -20.12 -6.08 7.54
N LYS A 108 -18.96 -5.72 7.00
CA LYS A 108 -17.71 -5.64 7.76
C LYS A 108 -17.15 -4.23 7.66
N VAL A 109 -16.51 -3.78 8.74
CA VAL A 109 -15.72 -2.55 8.79
C VAL A 109 -14.36 -2.90 9.36
N ASN A 110 -13.30 -2.76 8.57
CA ASN A 110 -11.95 -3.19 8.93
C ASN A 110 -11.92 -4.63 9.48
N GLY A 111 -12.59 -5.55 8.77
CA GLY A 111 -12.70 -6.96 9.15
C GLY A 111 -13.76 -7.29 10.20
N ASP A 112 -14.13 -6.36 11.07
CA ASP A 112 -15.11 -6.59 12.14
C ASP A 112 -16.52 -6.66 11.58
N ALA A 113 -17.27 -7.70 12.00
CA ALA A 113 -18.65 -7.87 11.62
C ALA A 113 -19.54 -6.81 12.28
N VAL A 114 -20.34 -6.13 11.47
CA VAL A 114 -21.28 -5.09 11.91
C VAL A 114 -22.63 -5.28 11.25
N LEU A 115 -23.69 -4.74 11.87
CA LEU A 115 -25.04 -4.79 11.33
C LEU A 115 -25.46 -3.40 10.87
N MET A 116 -25.79 -3.28 9.58
CA MET A 116 -26.41 -2.07 9.03
C MET A 116 -27.88 -1.99 9.42
N ASP A 117 -28.42 -0.80 9.54
CA ASP A 117 -29.85 -0.57 9.81
C ASP A 117 -30.72 -0.90 8.58
N ALA A 118 -30.17 -0.86 7.37
CA ALA A 118 -30.80 -1.29 6.13
C ALA A 118 -29.79 -1.93 5.18
N ALA A 119 -30.24 -2.89 4.35
CA ALA A 119 -29.39 -3.58 3.38
C ALA A 119 -29.11 -2.69 2.17
N ALA A 120 -27.85 -2.72 1.67
CA ALA A 120 -27.51 -2.17 0.36
C ALA A 120 -28.25 -2.92 -0.74
N TYR A 121 -28.65 -2.23 -1.81
CA TYR A 121 -29.37 -2.83 -2.94
C TYR A 121 -28.93 -2.26 -4.29
N VAL A 122 -29.26 -2.95 -5.36
CA VAL A 122 -29.03 -2.46 -6.73
C VAL A 122 -30.32 -1.84 -7.24
N SER A 123 -30.26 -0.57 -7.67
CA SER A 123 -31.40 0.16 -8.26
C SER A 123 -31.80 -0.38 -9.63
N LYS A 124 -32.96 0.05 -10.14
CA LYS A 124 -33.40 -0.27 -11.51
C LYS A 124 -32.42 0.21 -12.57
N ALA A 125 -31.62 1.23 -12.29
CA ALA A 125 -30.58 1.74 -13.18
C ALA A 125 -29.25 0.96 -13.07
N GLY A 126 -29.20 -0.14 -12.29
CA GLY A 126 -28.01 -0.97 -12.11
C GLY A 126 -26.94 -0.32 -11.22
N ARG A 127 -27.31 0.62 -10.35
CA ARG A 127 -26.40 1.27 -9.40
C ARG A 127 -26.60 0.76 -7.99
N THR A 128 -25.50 0.50 -7.29
CA THR A 128 -25.55 0.12 -5.87
C THR A 128 -25.84 1.33 -5.02
N LEU A 129 -26.91 1.25 -4.25
CA LEU A 129 -27.32 2.23 -3.25
C LEU A 129 -27.07 1.69 -1.85
N ILE A 130 -26.55 2.56 -0.98
CA ILE A 130 -26.21 2.25 0.42
C ILE A 130 -26.89 3.23 1.38
N PRO A 131 -27.21 2.80 2.60
CA PRO A 131 -27.68 3.72 3.63
C PRO A 131 -26.54 4.67 4.02
N ILE A 132 -26.67 5.96 3.62
CA ILE A 132 -25.58 6.93 3.71
C ILE A 132 -25.05 7.11 5.14
N ARG A 133 -25.92 7.08 6.14
CA ARG A 133 -25.54 7.30 7.54
C ARG A 133 -24.52 6.27 8.01
N PHE A 134 -24.74 4.99 7.71
CA PHE A 134 -23.83 3.93 8.12
C PHE A 134 -22.39 4.14 7.62
N VAL A 135 -22.22 4.38 6.32
CA VAL A 135 -20.88 4.56 5.75
C VAL A 135 -20.22 5.84 6.28
N SER A 136 -20.97 6.93 6.32
CA SER A 136 -20.42 8.21 6.77
C SER A 136 -19.99 8.20 8.23
N GLU A 137 -20.82 7.66 9.13
CA GLU A 137 -20.47 7.58 10.56
C GLU A 137 -19.24 6.70 10.79
N LYS A 138 -19.17 5.55 10.11
CA LYS A 138 -18.01 4.63 10.23
C LYS A 138 -16.74 5.14 9.56
N SER A 139 -16.86 6.00 8.55
CA SER A 139 -15.72 6.69 7.93
C SER A 139 -15.32 7.99 8.61
N GLY A 140 -15.96 8.35 9.72
CA GLY A 140 -15.71 9.63 10.40
C GLY A 140 -16.23 10.86 9.65
N LEU A 141 -17.06 10.70 8.62
CA LEU A 141 -17.74 11.80 7.94
C LEU A 141 -18.97 12.27 8.73
N ASN A 142 -19.33 13.54 8.60
CA ASN A 142 -20.55 14.07 9.17
C ASN A 142 -21.68 14.01 8.15
N VAL A 143 -22.90 13.66 8.58
CA VAL A 143 -24.11 13.65 7.75
C VAL A 143 -25.17 14.53 8.37
N ALA A 144 -25.70 15.49 7.61
CA ALA A 144 -26.81 16.32 7.96
C ALA A 144 -27.97 16.12 6.98
N TRP A 145 -29.20 16.03 7.51
CA TRP A 145 -30.42 15.95 6.73
C TRP A 145 -31.25 17.24 6.87
N ASN A 146 -31.63 17.82 5.72
CA ASN A 146 -32.59 18.92 5.68
C ASN A 146 -33.91 18.41 5.09
N GLY A 147 -34.94 18.26 5.94
CA GLY A 147 -36.22 17.71 5.55
C GLY A 147 -37.01 18.62 4.61
N THR A 148 -36.89 19.96 4.74
CA THR A 148 -37.60 20.92 3.90
C THR A 148 -37.02 20.93 2.48
N ALA A 149 -35.71 20.99 2.35
CA ALA A 149 -35.01 20.96 1.05
C ALA A 149 -34.87 19.54 0.49
N ARG A 150 -35.15 18.50 1.30
CA ARG A 150 -34.91 17.08 1.00
C ARG A 150 -33.46 16.83 0.57
N THR A 151 -32.50 17.44 1.26
CA THR A 151 -31.07 17.31 0.96
C THR A 151 -30.32 16.56 2.04
N VAL A 152 -29.34 15.74 1.61
CA VAL A 152 -28.32 15.17 2.45
C VAL A 152 -27.02 15.94 2.21
N THR A 153 -26.42 16.43 3.27
CA THR A 153 -25.10 17.05 3.23
C THR A 153 -24.13 16.12 3.94
N VAL A 154 -23.09 15.67 3.21
CA VAL A 154 -21.98 14.89 3.75
C VAL A 154 -20.75 15.77 3.78
N THR A 155 -20.09 15.86 4.94
CA THR A 155 -18.89 16.70 5.10
C THR A 155 -17.77 15.90 5.73
N SER A 156 -16.54 16.09 5.23
CA SER A 156 -15.36 15.61 5.94
C SER A 156 -15.18 16.38 7.25
N LYS A 157 -14.50 15.77 8.24
CA LYS A 157 -14.05 16.54 9.41
C LYS A 157 -13.05 17.60 8.97
N ALA A 158 -12.95 18.69 9.74
CA ALA A 158 -11.87 19.64 9.54
C ALA A 158 -10.52 18.93 9.83
N PRO A 159 -9.57 18.96 8.90
CA PRO A 159 -8.27 18.34 9.13
C PRO A 159 -7.55 19.01 10.30
N ILE A 160 -6.71 18.24 11.00
CA ILE A 160 -5.82 18.78 12.02
C ILE A 160 -4.83 19.73 11.34
N THR A 161 -4.84 21.01 11.70
CA THR A 161 -3.96 22.04 11.11
C THR A 161 -2.71 22.30 11.94
N THR A 162 -2.69 21.90 13.21
CA THR A 162 -1.51 21.99 14.08
C THR A 162 -0.51 20.89 13.76
N SER A 163 0.79 21.13 13.98
CA SER A 163 1.83 20.13 13.80
C SER A 163 1.55 18.88 14.63
N ILE A 164 1.64 17.72 13.99
CA ILE A 164 1.39 16.40 14.58
C ILE A 164 2.62 15.51 14.42
N LYS A 165 3.17 15.03 15.53
CA LYS A 165 4.25 14.03 15.51
C LYS A 165 3.66 12.65 15.23
N ILE A 166 4.23 11.98 14.21
CA ILE A 166 3.93 10.59 13.84
C ILE A 166 5.21 9.78 14.03
N GLY A 167 5.13 8.78 14.91
CA GLY A 167 6.22 7.87 15.20
C GLY A 167 6.27 6.70 14.21
N LEU A 168 7.47 6.16 13.96
CA LEU A 168 7.67 4.92 13.24
C LEU A 168 8.82 4.14 13.89
N VAL A 169 8.58 2.85 14.15
CA VAL A 169 9.60 1.90 14.61
C VAL A 169 9.82 0.88 13.51
N THR A 170 11.07 0.75 13.04
CA THR A 170 11.44 -0.27 12.06
C THR A 170 11.60 -1.64 12.73
N ASP A 171 11.50 -2.70 11.95
CA ASP A 171 12.02 -4.00 12.39
C ASP A 171 13.55 -4.02 12.36
N VAL A 172 14.14 -5.20 12.61
CA VAL A 172 15.60 -5.40 12.65
C VAL A 172 16.30 -5.16 11.31
N GLY A 173 15.55 -5.08 10.19
CA GLY A 173 16.09 -4.73 8.87
C GLY A 173 16.50 -3.26 8.80
N GLY A 174 15.83 -2.40 9.54
CA GLY A 174 16.15 -0.99 9.67
C GLY A 174 16.08 -0.19 8.38
N ARG A 175 16.52 1.05 8.45
CA ARG A 175 16.66 1.96 7.31
C ARG A 175 17.81 1.50 6.39
N GLY A 176 17.56 1.48 5.09
CA GLY A 176 18.53 1.11 4.06
C GLY A 176 18.41 -0.34 3.62
N ASP A 177 17.34 -1.04 3.98
CA ASP A 177 17.04 -2.39 3.48
C ASP A 177 16.69 -2.40 1.99
N GLN A 178 16.42 -1.22 1.42
CA GLN A 178 16.02 -0.98 0.03
C GLN A 178 14.75 -1.73 -0.37
N SER A 179 13.90 -2.07 0.60
CA SER A 179 12.72 -2.89 0.45
C SER A 179 11.63 -2.44 1.44
N PHE A 180 11.28 -3.27 2.40
CA PHE A 180 10.14 -3.20 3.30
C PHE A 180 10.15 -1.99 4.23
N ASN A 181 11.23 -1.81 5.02
CA ASN A 181 11.34 -0.69 5.94
C ASN A 181 11.47 0.65 5.19
N ASP A 182 12.28 0.69 4.13
CA ASP A 182 12.42 1.89 3.30
C ASP A 182 11.10 2.27 2.61
N SER A 183 10.25 1.31 2.29
CA SER A 183 8.89 1.57 1.79
C SER A 183 8.03 2.24 2.87
N ALA A 184 7.99 1.72 4.11
CA ALA A 184 7.25 2.34 5.20
C ALA A 184 7.75 3.77 5.49
N LEU A 185 9.08 3.95 5.53
CA LEU A 185 9.72 5.26 5.71
C LEU A 185 9.33 6.24 4.61
N ARG A 186 9.31 5.79 3.35
CA ARG A 186 8.86 6.60 2.20
C ARG A 186 7.42 7.09 2.38
N GLY A 187 6.51 6.22 2.83
CA GLY A 187 5.12 6.57 3.12
C GLY A 187 4.98 7.67 4.16
N LEU A 188 5.75 7.62 5.24
CA LEU A 188 5.73 8.62 6.30
C LEU A 188 6.51 9.89 5.93
N GLU A 189 7.77 9.74 5.55
CA GLU A 189 8.71 10.85 5.42
C GLU A 189 8.49 11.63 4.12
N ILE A 190 8.35 10.89 3.00
CA ILE A 190 8.23 11.50 1.67
C ILE A 190 6.76 11.77 1.35
N TRP A 191 5.88 10.76 1.37
CA TRP A 191 4.52 10.94 0.87
C TRP A 191 3.63 11.70 1.84
N ALA A 192 3.74 11.44 3.15
CA ALA A 192 2.97 12.20 4.13
C ALA A 192 3.62 13.53 4.50
N ALA A 193 4.90 13.56 4.86
CA ALA A 193 5.55 14.76 5.40
C ALA A 193 6.29 15.62 4.37
N GLN A 194 6.47 15.17 3.13
CA GLN A 194 7.27 15.81 2.07
C GLN A 194 8.68 16.18 2.55
N LYS A 195 9.34 15.26 3.23
CA LYS A 195 10.68 15.45 3.80
C LYS A 195 11.64 14.38 3.30
N SER A 196 12.91 14.76 3.18
CA SER A 196 14.02 13.85 2.93
C SER A 196 14.86 13.75 4.20
N TYR A 197 15.24 12.54 4.58
CA TYR A 197 16.12 12.28 5.71
C TYR A 197 17.57 12.12 5.24
N VAL A 198 18.49 12.77 5.94
CA VAL A 198 19.93 12.59 5.76
C VAL A 198 20.53 12.12 7.08
N ARG A 199 21.21 10.97 7.07
CA ARG A 199 21.85 10.41 8.26
C ARG A 199 22.83 11.40 8.87
N GLY A 200 22.64 11.76 10.14
CA GLY A 200 23.42 12.79 10.83
C GLY A 200 23.02 14.24 10.52
N GLY A 201 22.19 14.48 9.51
CA GLY A 201 21.70 15.82 9.11
C GLY A 201 20.22 16.06 9.40
N GLY A 202 19.48 15.00 9.73
CA GLY A 202 18.05 15.08 10.01
C GLY A 202 17.17 15.29 8.78
N TYR A 203 16.00 15.91 8.99
CA TYR A 203 15.00 16.10 7.94
C TYR A 203 15.12 17.46 7.25
N THR A 204 15.04 17.43 5.92
CA THR A 204 14.95 18.63 5.08
C THR A 204 13.68 18.60 4.23
N ALA A 205 13.14 19.77 3.88
CA ALA A 205 11.98 19.85 3.00
C ALA A 205 12.34 19.35 1.59
N MET A 206 11.44 18.56 1.00
CA MET A 206 11.60 18.06 -0.36
C MET A 206 10.87 18.97 -1.35
N SER A 207 11.47 19.21 -2.52
CA SER A 207 10.80 19.95 -3.59
C SER A 207 9.59 19.18 -4.14
N THR A 208 8.60 19.92 -4.66
CA THR A 208 7.42 19.31 -5.31
C THR A 208 7.81 18.40 -6.49
N ALA A 209 8.86 18.75 -7.24
CA ALA A 209 9.36 17.93 -8.35
C ALA A 209 9.91 16.59 -7.85
N ALA A 210 10.76 16.61 -6.82
CA ALA A 210 11.31 15.38 -6.23
C ALA A 210 10.23 14.52 -5.57
N TYR A 211 9.23 15.14 -4.95
CA TYR A 211 8.06 14.46 -4.42
C TYR A 211 7.27 13.71 -5.50
N LYS A 212 6.94 14.39 -6.60
CA LYS A 212 6.23 13.78 -7.73
C LYS A 212 7.04 12.66 -8.39
N GLN A 213 8.37 12.85 -8.48
CA GLN A 213 9.25 11.81 -9.00
C GLN A 213 9.23 10.57 -8.10
N SER A 214 9.27 10.74 -6.78
CA SER A 214 9.16 9.62 -5.84
C SER A 214 7.86 8.81 -6.03
N LEU A 215 6.72 9.46 -6.26
CA LEU A 215 5.46 8.77 -6.56
C LEU A 215 5.53 8.03 -7.89
N ALA A 216 6.03 8.67 -8.94
CA ALA A 216 6.14 8.07 -10.27
C ALA A 216 7.09 6.87 -10.31
N ASP A 217 8.16 6.89 -9.51
CA ASP A 217 9.14 5.81 -9.47
C ASP A 217 8.68 4.61 -8.63
N ASN A 218 7.95 4.87 -7.54
CA ASN A 218 7.65 3.80 -6.57
C ASN A 218 6.21 3.30 -6.63
N ALA A 219 5.26 4.10 -7.13
CA ALA A 219 3.85 3.72 -7.20
C ALA A 219 3.16 4.34 -8.42
N PRO A 220 3.61 4.03 -9.65
CA PRO A 220 2.98 4.54 -10.86
C PRO A 220 1.52 4.09 -11.01
N ASP A 221 1.18 2.93 -10.47
CA ASP A 221 -0.16 2.35 -10.43
C ASP A 221 -1.10 3.00 -9.39
N LEU A 222 -0.56 3.84 -8.51
CA LEU A 222 -1.30 4.63 -7.52
C LEU A 222 -1.41 6.12 -7.89
N ALA A 223 -0.99 6.52 -9.09
CA ALA A 223 -0.96 7.93 -9.52
C ALA A 223 -2.33 8.64 -9.37
N ASP A 224 -3.42 7.93 -9.60
CA ASP A 224 -4.79 8.46 -9.53
C ASP A 224 -5.41 8.40 -8.12
N ARG A 225 -4.67 7.92 -7.11
CA ARG A 225 -5.16 7.76 -5.72
C ARG A 225 -5.17 9.06 -4.92
N GLY A 226 -4.80 10.19 -5.50
CA GLY A 226 -4.84 11.49 -4.83
C GLY A 226 -3.85 11.60 -3.67
N ILE A 227 -2.69 10.94 -3.75
CA ILE A 227 -1.62 11.05 -2.76
C ILE A 227 -1.03 12.46 -2.83
N VAL A 228 -1.18 13.23 -1.76
CA VAL A 228 -0.69 14.61 -1.63
C VAL A 228 0.00 14.81 -0.28
N PRO A 229 1.00 15.72 -0.17
CA PRO A 229 1.66 15.97 1.11
C PRO A 229 0.69 16.49 2.18
N LEU A 230 0.91 16.04 3.42
CA LEU A 230 0.19 16.51 4.61
C LEU A 230 1.08 17.52 5.33
N THR A 231 0.75 18.81 5.24
CA THR A 231 1.63 19.94 5.60
C THR A 231 1.99 20.04 7.09
N ASN A 232 1.28 19.30 7.94
CA ASN A 232 1.42 19.36 9.40
C ASN A 232 2.08 18.12 10.01
N VAL A 233 2.54 17.15 9.21
CA VAL A 233 3.16 15.90 9.71
C VAL A 233 4.64 16.12 10.03
N VAL A 234 5.02 15.70 11.25
CA VAL A 234 6.41 15.69 11.73
C VAL A 234 6.80 14.22 11.99
N PRO A 235 7.63 13.62 11.13
CA PRO A 235 8.08 12.24 11.33
C PRO A 235 9.08 12.14 12.48
N VAL A 236 8.95 11.08 13.30
CA VAL A 236 9.90 10.71 14.36
C VAL A 236 10.18 9.21 14.20
N VAL A 237 11.39 8.85 13.79
CA VAL A 237 11.74 7.47 13.46
C VAL A 237 12.76 6.92 14.46
N LEU A 238 12.49 5.73 14.99
CA LEU A 238 13.42 4.94 15.77
C LEU A 238 13.70 3.63 15.05
N GLU A 239 14.98 3.36 14.82
CA GLU A 239 15.45 2.14 14.17
C GLU A 239 15.74 1.07 15.24
N SER A 240 15.21 -0.16 15.07
CA SER A 240 15.51 -1.29 15.94
C SER A 240 16.64 -2.12 15.35
N LYS A 241 17.54 -2.59 16.19
CA LYS A 241 18.65 -3.48 15.82
C LYS A 241 18.36 -4.93 16.22
N GLU A 242 17.55 -5.10 17.25
CA GLU A 242 17.11 -6.39 17.76
C GLU A 242 15.67 -6.29 18.27
N GLN A 243 15.00 -7.42 18.48
CA GLN A 243 13.60 -7.44 18.92
C GLN A 243 13.38 -6.83 20.30
N THR A 244 14.39 -6.87 21.16
CA THR A 244 14.38 -6.26 22.50
C THR A 244 14.26 -4.73 22.46
N ASP A 245 14.54 -4.09 21.30
CA ASP A 245 14.38 -2.65 21.11
C ASP A 245 12.92 -2.24 20.87
N TYR A 246 12.02 -3.16 20.49
CA TYR A 246 10.67 -2.81 20.03
C TYR A 246 9.84 -2.11 21.10
N ILE A 247 9.68 -2.70 22.29
CA ILE A 247 8.92 -2.10 23.38
C ILE A 247 9.53 -0.77 23.84
N PRO A 248 10.84 -0.66 24.12
CA PRO A 248 11.47 0.62 24.45
C PRO A 248 11.26 1.70 23.41
N ASN A 249 11.42 1.39 22.12
CA ASN A 249 11.24 2.36 21.05
C ASN A 249 9.78 2.82 20.92
N LEU A 250 8.81 1.91 20.96
CA LEU A 250 7.38 2.23 20.92
C LEU A 250 6.97 3.10 22.10
N THR A 251 7.39 2.74 23.32
CA THR A 251 7.11 3.49 24.55
C THR A 251 7.71 4.88 24.50
N LYS A 252 8.98 5.01 24.07
CA LYS A 252 9.64 6.32 23.93
C LYS A 252 8.89 7.24 22.97
N LEU A 253 8.40 6.72 21.84
CA LEU A 253 7.60 7.52 20.90
C LEU A 253 6.27 7.98 21.51
N ALA A 254 5.65 7.15 22.35
CA ALA A 254 4.39 7.48 23.00
C ALA A 254 4.57 8.51 24.14
N GLU A 255 5.55 8.31 25.00
CA GLU A 255 5.73 9.07 26.25
C GLU A 255 6.64 10.29 26.05
N ASP A 256 7.89 10.06 25.62
CA ASP A 256 8.90 11.12 25.55
C ASP A 256 8.68 12.05 24.34
N GLU A 257 8.41 11.43 23.17
CA GLU A 257 8.20 12.20 21.93
C GLU A 257 6.77 12.73 21.79
N GLY A 258 5.81 12.13 22.49
CA GLY A 258 4.41 12.55 22.46
C GLY A 258 3.75 12.38 21.10
N CYS A 259 4.15 11.35 20.35
CA CYS A 259 3.57 11.02 19.06
C CYS A 259 2.07 10.72 19.19
N LYS A 260 1.26 11.24 18.26
CA LYS A 260 -0.19 11.01 18.26
C LYS A 260 -0.58 9.71 17.57
N MET A 261 0.31 9.22 16.70
CA MET A 261 0.22 7.93 16.06
C MET A 261 1.63 7.32 15.98
N ILE A 262 1.72 5.99 16.14
CA ILE A 262 2.97 5.23 16.08
C ILE A 262 2.76 4.03 15.15
N ILE A 263 3.68 3.86 14.22
CA ILE A 263 3.67 2.81 13.19
C ILE A 263 4.72 1.78 13.56
N GLY A 264 4.32 0.53 13.72
CA GLY A 264 5.20 -0.63 13.88
C GLY A 264 5.35 -1.32 12.52
N VAL A 265 6.58 -1.42 12.03
CA VAL A 265 6.87 -1.97 10.70
C VAL A 265 7.27 -3.43 10.82
N GLY A 266 6.32 -4.34 10.49
CA GLY A 266 6.59 -5.74 10.31
C GLY A 266 6.00 -6.68 11.34
N PHE A 267 5.86 -7.92 10.90
CA PHE A 267 5.28 -9.04 11.64
C PHE A 267 5.86 -9.21 13.06
N MET A 268 7.18 -9.02 13.21
CA MET A 268 7.86 -9.25 14.49
C MET A 268 7.52 -8.22 15.57
N LEU A 269 6.89 -7.09 15.24
CA LEU A 269 6.45 -6.07 16.20
C LEU A 269 5.06 -6.37 16.80
N ALA A 270 4.37 -7.43 16.38
CA ALA A 270 2.97 -7.66 16.73
C ALA A 270 2.69 -7.66 18.25
N ASP A 271 3.46 -8.41 19.01
CA ASP A 271 3.29 -8.51 20.47
C ASP A 271 3.65 -7.19 21.17
N ALA A 272 4.75 -6.58 20.75
CA ALA A 272 5.23 -5.32 21.32
C ALA A 272 4.24 -4.18 21.11
N ILE A 273 3.72 -4.02 19.89
CA ILE A 273 2.78 -2.94 19.56
C ILE A 273 1.43 -3.14 20.26
N TYR A 274 0.96 -4.40 20.38
CA TYR A 274 -0.28 -4.69 21.09
C TYR A 274 -0.18 -4.32 22.56
N GLN A 275 0.92 -4.71 23.21
CA GLN A 275 1.19 -4.36 24.61
C GLN A 275 1.21 -2.84 24.80
N VAL A 276 2.04 -2.13 24.02
CA VAL A 276 2.18 -0.67 24.16
C VAL A 276 0.89 0.06 23.80
N ALA A 277 0.15 -0.39 22.78
CA ALA A 277 -1.15 0.20 22.41
C ALA A 277 -2.18 0.06 23.53
N LYS A 278 -2.19 -1.08 24.23
CA LYS A 278 -3.07 -1.31 25.40
C LYS A 278 -2.77 -0.35 26.54
N ASP A 279 -1.48 -0.10 26.79
CA ASP A 279 -1.01 0.78 27.87
C ASP A 279 -1.19 2.28 27.54
N HIS A 280 -1.27 2.63 26.23
CA HIS A 280 -1.40 4.01 25.74
C HIS A 280 -2.67 4.26 24.92
N PRO A 281 -3.88 4.17 25.51
CA PRO A 281 -5.16 4.22 24.77
C PRO A 281 -5.46 5.55 24.07
N LYS A 282 -4.74 6.62 24.40
CA LYS A 282 -4.89 7.95 23.76
C LYS A 282 -4.02 8.11 22.51
N THR A 283 -2.98 7.28 22.36
CA THR A 283 -2.13 7.23 21.17
C THR A 283 -2.71 6.24 20.17
N LYS A 284 -2.70 6.55 18.88
CA LYS A 284 -3.10 5.63 17.83
C LYS A 284 -1.90 4.80 17.38
N PHE A 285 -2.18 3.57 16.97
CA PHE A 285 -1.15 2.64 16.52
C PHE A 285 -1.52 2.03 15.18
N MET A 286 -0.51 1.71 14.39
CA MET A 286 -0.62 0.96 13.16
C MET A 286 0.40 -0.18 13.19
N LEU A 287 -0.02 -1.40 12.89
CA LEU A 287 0.86 -2.54 12.67
C LEU A 287 0.84 -2.93 11.19
N ILE A 288 1.99 -3.25 10.64
CA ILE A 288 2.15 -3.72 9.26
C ILE A 288 2.49 -5.21 9.26
N ASP A 289 1.85 -5.98 8.36
CA ASP A 289 2.08 -7.40 8.06
C ASP A 289 1.61 -8.41 9.12
N SER A 290 0.93 -7.98 10.17
CA SER A 290 0.43 -8.90 11.18
C SER A 290 -0.87 -8.44 11.81
N VAL A 291 -1.53 -9.40 12.46
CA VAL A 291 -2.58 -9.18 13.46
C VAL A 291 -2.05 -9.77 14.77
N PRO A 292 -2.04 -9.01 15.87
CA PRO A 292 -1.60 -9.53 17.16
C PRO A 292 -2.36 -10.81 17.55
N SER A 293 -1.66 -11.85 17.96
CA SER A 293 -2.22 -13.17 18.21
C SER A 293 -1.70 -13.76 19.51
N ASP A 294 -2.48 -14.59 20.16
CA ASP A 294 -2.05 -15.35 21.32
C ASP A 294 -0.89 -16.30 20.95
N PRO A 295 0.25 -16.26 21.62
CA PRO A 295 1.43 -17.03 21.23
C PRO A 295 1.27 -18.56 21.37
N ASN A 296 0.27 -19.03 22.12
CA ASN A 296 0.02 -20.45 22.35
C ASN A 296 -1.04 -21.02 21.43
N THR A 297 -2.09 -20.23 21.14
CA THR A 297 -3.25 -20.67 20.36
C THR A 297 -3.26 -20.15 18.93
N PHE A 298 -2.42 -19.14 18.63
CA PHE A 298 -2.40 -18.38 17.38
C PHE A 298 -3.75 -17.72 17.02
N ALA A 299 -4.69 -17.67 17.96
CA ALA A 299 -5.93 -16.96 17.78
C ALA A 299 -5.69 -15.44 17.83
N PRO A 300 -6.33 -14.66 16.93
CA PRO A 300 -6.25 -13.20 16.99
C PRO A 300 -6.65 -12.66 18.37
N LEU A 301 -5.89 -11.72 18.88
CA LEU A 301 -6.23 -11.00 20.10
C LEU A 301 -7.40 -10.02 19.85
N PRO A 302 -8.13 -9.61 20.90
CA PRO A 302 -9.21 -8.63 20.76
C PRO A 302 -8.73 -7.33 20.11
N THR A 303 -9.50 -6.81 19.16
CA THR A 303 -9.22 -5.52 18.52
C THR A 303 -9.17 -4.39 19.56
N LEU A 304 -8.08 -3.63 19.58
CA LEU A 304 -7.95 -2.44 20.43
C LEU A 304 -8.54 -1.21 19.71
N PRO A 305 -9.22 -0.28 20.44
CA PRO A 305 -9.88 0.88 19.83
C PRO A 305 -8.91 1.93 19.27
N ASN A 306 -7.62 1.73 19.45
CA ASN A 306 -6.54 2.61 19.02
C ASN A 306 -5.49 1.90 18.15
N LEU A 307 -5.72 0.67 17.71
CA LEU A 307 -4.82 -0.09 16.84
C LEU A 307 -5.52 -0.43 15.52
N VAL A 308 -4.84 -0.18 14.40
CA VAL A 308 -5.20 -0.65 13.05
C VAL A 308 -4.10 -1.54 12.50
N ASP A 309 -4.47 -2.70 11.98
CA ASP A 309 -3.56 -3.69 11.43
C ASP A 309 -3.69 -3.71 9.90
N PHE A 310 -2.57 -3.67 9.18
CA PHE A 310 -2.54 -3.76 7.73
C PHE A 310 -1.95 -5.09 7.28
N LEU A 311 -2.74 -5.87 6.56
CA LEU A 311 -2.34 -7.10 5.89
C LEU A 311 -2.29 -6.88 4.38
N PHE A 312 -1.50 -7.71 3.69
CA PHE A 312 -1.39 -7.69 2.24
C PHE A 312 -1.65 -9.08 1.67
N THR A 313 -2.11 -9.13 0.43
CA THR A 313 -2.32 -10.38 -0.30
C THR A 313 -1.09 -10.71 -1.15
N GLU A 314 0.05 -10.99 -0.49
CA GLU A 314 1.35 -11.22 -1.15
C GLU A 314 1.28 -12.38 -2.15
N GLN A 315 0.41 -13.37 -1.92
CA GLN A 315 0.18 -14.47 -2.86
C GLN A 315 -0.32 -13.98 -4.23
N GLN A 316 -0.97 -12.82 -4.30
CA GLN A 316 -1.47 -12.28 -5.57
C GLN A 316 -0.34 -11.72 -6.44
N CYS A 317 0.54 -10.88 -5.87
CA CYS A 317 1.69 -10.37 -6.62
C CYS A 317 2.75 -11.47 -6.82
N GLY A 318 2.98 -12.33 -5.83
CA GLY A 318 3.80 -13.53 -5.96
C GLY A 318 3.36 -14.40 -7.14
N TYR A 319 2.05 -14.61 -7.30
CA TYR A 319 1.49 -15.37 -8.42
C TYR A 319 1.81 -14.73 -9.79
N LEU A 320 1.69 -13.41 -9.91
CA LEU A 320 1.95 -12.72 -11.17
C LEU A 320 3.43 -12.76 -11.55
N VAL A 321 4.34 -12.55 -10.60
CA VAL A 321 5.78 -12.67 -10.89
C VAL A 321 6.20 -14.12 -11.10
N GLY A 322 5.52 -15.09 -10.47
CA GLY A 322 5.67 -16.52 -10.74
C GLY A 322 5.22 -16.90 -12.15
N ALA A 323 4.10 -16.33 -12.63
CA ALA A 323 3.64 -16.51 -14.00
C ALA A 323 4.63 -15.94 -15.02
N ILE A 324 5.21 -14.76 -14.73
CA ILE A 324 6.29 -14.16 -15.53
C ILE A 324 7.52 -15.08 -15.54
N ALA A 325 7.96 -15.57 -14.37
CA ALA A 325 9.11 -16.48 -14.26
C ALA A 325 8.90 -17.77 -15.07
N GLY A 326 7.71 -18.36 -15.00
CA GLY A 326 7.38 -19.56 -15.76
C GLY A 326 7.43 -19.36 -17.28
N TYR A 327 7.03 -18.20 -17.80
CA TYR A 327 7.19 -17.85 -19.20
C TYR A 327 8.63 -17.52 -19.59
N ALA A 328 9.40 -16.92 -18.68
CA ALA A 328 10.74 -16.39 -18.96
C ALA A 328 11.84 -17.45 -18.90
N THR A 329 11.73 -18.43 -17.99
CA THR A 329 12.78 -19.44 -17.80
C THR A 329 13.07 -20.24 -19.08
N LYS A 330 14.34 -20.50 -19.33
CA LYS A 330 14.84 -21.37 -20.40
C LYS A 330 15.35 -22.71 -19.84
N ALA A 331 15.90 -22.68 -18.62
CA ALA A 331 16.42 -23.87 -17.96
C ALA A 331 15.32 -24.74 -17.30
N ASN A 332 14.10 -24.21 -17.13
CA ASN A 332 13.05 -24.81 -16.31
C ASN A 332 13.49 -25.11 -14.87
N LYS A 333 14.42 -24.28 -14.36
CA LYS A 333 14.90 -24.31 -12.98
C LYS A 333 14.83 -22.91 -12.42
N ILE A 334 14.09 -22.75 -11.35
CA ILE A 334 13.77 -21.46 -10.75
C ILE A 334 14.08 -21.54 -9.26
N GLY A 335 14.57 -20.46 -8.66
CA GLY A 335 14.86 -20.38 -7.22
C GLY A 335 13.97 -19.37 -6.50
N TYR A 336 13.62 -19.69 -5.25
CA TYR A 336 12.99 -18.81 -4.27
C TYR A 336 13.87 -18.67 -3.04
N ILE A 337 14.11 -17.45 -2.59
CA ILE A 337 14.89 -17.13 -1.38
C ILE A 337 13.98 -16.38 -0.42
N GLY A 338 13.49 -17.07 0.62
CA GLY A 338 12.77 -16.47 1.73
C GLY A 338 13.71 -15.92 2.79
N GLY A 339 13.33 -14.85 3.49
CA GLY A 339 14.04 -14.36 4.65
C GLY A 339 13.85 -15.31 5.84
N ILE A 340 12.83 -15.07 6.62
CA ILE A 340 12.37 -15.95 7.72
C ILE A 340 11.02 -16.56 7.31
N ALA A 341 10.76 -17.80 7.73
CA ALA A 341 9.51 -18.51 7.42
C ALA A 341 8.35 -17.96 8.27
N VAL A 342 7.83 -16.80 7.87
CA VAL A 342 6.68 -16.13 8.48
C VAL A 342 5.55 -15.97 7.44
N PRO A 343 4.28 -15.80 7.87
CA PRO A 343 3.14 -15.83 6.96
C PRO A 343 3.24 -14.92 5.73
N PRO A 344 3.70 -13.64 5.80
CA PRO A 344 3.85 -12.81 4.61
C PRO A 344 4.83 -13.41 3.58
N VAL A 345 5.98 -13.93 4.05
CA VAL A 345 7.01 -14.53 3.18
C VAL A 345 6.51 -15.83 2.55
N GLN A 346 5.78 -16.66 3.32
CA GLN A 346 5.16 -17.88 2.82
C GLN A 346 4.05 -17.61 1.79
N ARG A 347 3.28 -16.51 1.94
CA ARG A 347 2.30 -16.11 0.92
C ARG A 347 2.96 -15.71 -0.41
N TYR A 348 4.11 -15.03 -0.38
CA TYR A 348 4.89 -14.78 -1.60
C TYR A 348 5.31 -16.07 -2.28
N GLU A 349 5.87 -17.02 -1.52
CA GLU A 349 6.28 -18.34 -2.02
C GLU A 349 5.12 -19.11 -2.65
N ALA A 350 4.02 -19.24 -1.91
CA ALA A 350 2.84 -19.95 -2.38
C ALA A 350 2.30 -19.38 -3.70
N GLY A 351 2.16 -18.07 -3.77
CA GLY A 351 1.77 -17.37 -4.98
C GLY A 351 2.75 -17.62 -6.12
N PHE A 352 4.05 -17.46 -5.88
CA PHE A 352 5.11 -17.66 -6.86
C PHE A 352 5.09 -19.06 -7.47
N MET A 353 5.06 -20.07 -6.63
CA MET A 353 4.97 -21.47 -7.08
C MET A 353 3.69 -21.75 -7.88
N ALA A 354 2.54 -21.20 -7.46
CA ALA A 354 1.27 -21.34 -8.16
C ALA A 354 1.28 -20.63 -9.55
N GLY A 355 1.94 -19.48 -9.66
CA GLY A 355 2.13 -18.78 -10.92
C GLY A 355 2.98 -19.59 -11.92
N ILE A 356 4.11 -20.14 -11.46
CA ILE A 356 4.94 -21.06 -12.25
C ILE A 356 4.12 -22.27 -12.70
N LYS A 357 3.39 -22.90 -11.78
CA LYS A 357 2.52 -24.06 -12.08
C LYS A 357 1.50 -23.76 -13.18
N THR A 358 0.99 -22.53 -13.23
CA THR A 358 0.00 -22.10 -14.21
C THR A 358 0.61 -21.96 -15.60
N THR A 359 1.81 -21.39 -15.73
CA THR A 359 2.39 -21.01 -17.02
C THR A 359 3.44 -21.98 -17.54
N ASN A 360 4.08 -22.76 -16.64
CA ASN A 360 5.14 -23.72 -17.00
C ASN A 360 5.16 -24.93 -16.06
N LYS A 361 4.42 -25.97 -16.45
CA LYS A 361 4.35 -27.22 -15.67
C LYS A 361 5.70 -27.93 -15.58
N THR A 362 6.58 -27.79 -16.59
CA THR A 362 7.91 -28.38 -16.58
C THR A 362 8.80 -27.72 -15.54
N ALA A 363 8.79 -26.36 -15.48
CA ALA A 363 9.54 -25.62 -14.49
C ALA A 363 9.00 -25.82 -13.06
N TYR A 364 7.69 -26.03 -12.89
CA TYR A 364 7.13 -26.39 -11.59
C TYR A 364 7.54 -27.82 -11.19
N GLY A 365 7.52 -28.77 -12.13
CA GLY A 365 7.79 -30.19 -11.88
C GLY A 365 6.71 -30.87 -11.05
N THR A 366 6.99 -32.10 -10.62
CA THR A 366 6.07 -32.87 -9.75
C THR A 366 6.10 -32.26 -8.34
N ASN A 367 4.97 -31.70 -7.90
CA ASN A 367 4.83 -31.07 -6.57
C ASN A 367 5.86 -29.99 -6.25
N GLY A 368 6.25 -29.20 -7.25
CA GLY A 368 7.18 -28.06 -7.08
C GLY A 368 8.67 -28.43 -7.06
N LYS A 369 9.04 -29.69 -7.31
CA LYS A 369 10.43 -30.18 -7.15
C LYS A 369 11.49 -29.46 -8.01
N ASN A 370 11.10 -28.75 -9.06
CA ASN A 370 12.04 -28.00 -9.91
C ASN A 370 12.17 -26.54 -9.50
N VAL A 371 11.42 -26.10 -8.46
CA VAL A 371 11.60 -24.80 -7.81
C VAL A 371 12.40 -25.04 -6.54
N ALA A 372 13.62 -24.51 -6.51
CA ALA A 372 14.45 -24.57 -5.30
C ALA A 372 13.98 -23.48 -4.34
N ASP A 373 13.53 -23.83 -3.17
CA ASP A 373 13.11 -22.91 -2.11
C ASP A 373 14.04 -23.02 -0.90
N VAL A 374 14.56 -21.88 -0.44
CA VAL A 374 15.47 -21.80 0.70
C VAL A 374 15.15 -20.57 1.55
N TYR A 375 15.00 -20.78 2.85
CA TYR A 375 14.89 -19.70 3.83
C TYR A 375 16.25 -19.37 4.43
N ALA A 376 16.64 -18.11 4.34
CA ALA A 376 17.93 -17.63 4.83
C ALA A 376 18.00 -17.56 6.37
N GLY A 377 16.86 -17.46 7.05
CA GLY A 377 16.77 -17.25 8.50
C GLY A 377 17.12 -15.83 8.95
N SER A 378 17.19 -14.88 8.01
CA SER A 378 17.51 -13.47 8.26
C SER A 378 16.90 -12.56 7.20
N PHE A 379 16.61 -11.31 7.58
CA PHE A 379 16.28 -10.22 6.64
C PHE A 379 17.45 -9.25 6.42
N GLY A 380 18.54 -9.34 7.19
CA GLY A 380 19.68 -8.40 7.15
C GLY A 380 21.02 -9.01 6.67
N ASP A 381 21.11 -10.31 6.37
CA ASP A 381 22.35 -10.99 6.01
C ASP A 381 22.51 -11.11 4.48
N GLN A 382 22.98 -10.03 3.86
CA GLN A 382 23.19 -9.95 2.40
C GLN A 382 24.19 -10.99 1.90
N GLN A 383 25.22 -11.32 2.69
CA GLN A 383 26.22 -12.31 2.32
C GLN A 383 25.62 -13.72 2.22
N LYS A 384 24.76 -14.07 3.14
CA LYS A 384 24.04 -15.36 3.10
C LYS A 384 23.08 -15.44 1.91
N GLY A 385 22.37 -14.36 1.61
CA GLY A 385 21.52 -14.27 0.42
C GLY A 385 22.32 -14.50 -0.87
N LYS A 386 23.52 -13.91 -0.98
CA LYS A 386 24.44 -14.12 -2.10
C LYS A 386 24.89 -15.58 -2.23
N GLN A 387 25.29 -16.22 -1.13
CA GLN A 387 25.71 -17.63 -1.12
C GLN A 387 24.61 -18.58 -1.56
N ILE A 388 23.36 -18.36 -1.07
CA ILE A 388 22.21 -19.14 -1.49
C ILE A 388 21.97 -18.99 -2.99
N ALA A 389 21.98 -17.75 -3.50
CA ALA A 389 21.79 -17.48 -4.93
C ALA A 389 22.89 -18.11 -5.78
N GLN A 390 24.16 -18.03 -5.37
CA GLN A 390 25.29 -18.70 -6.07
C GLN A 390 25.09 -20.21 -6.14
N THR A 391 24.60 -20.84 -5.07
CA THR A 391 24.29 -22.27 -5.04
C THR A 391 23.17 -22.62 -6.03
N MET A 392 22.08 -21.85 -6.05
CA MET A 392 20.96 -22.06 -6.98
C MET A 392 21.40 -21.88 -8.46
N ILE A 393 22.22 -20.87 -8.75
CA ILE A 393 22.78 -20.63 -10.08
C ILE A 393 23.68 -21.80 -10.50
N ALA A 394 24.55 -22.30 -9.61
CA ALA A 394 25.39 -23.47 -9.88
C ALA A 394 24.58 -24.74 -10.14
N GLN A 395 23.40 -24.87 -9.56
CA GLN A 395 22.44 -25.95 -9.82
C GLN A 395 21.64 -25.75 -11.13
N GLY A 396 21.87 -24.63 -11.82
CA GLY A 396 21.29 -24.31 -13.13
C GLY A 396 20.00 -23.50 -13.07
N ALA A 397 19.65 -22.86 -11.95
CA ALA A 397 18.56 -21.92 -11.91
C ALA A 397 18.89 -20.68 -12.75
N ASP A 398 17.98 -20.27 -13.62
CA ASP A 398 18.12 -19.10 -14.49
C ASP A 398 17.26 -17.92 -14.06
N ILE A 399 16.28 -18.15 -13.17
CA ILE A 399 15.47 -17.09 -12.57
C ILE A 399 15.42 -17.30 -11.06
N LEU A 400 15.71 -16.24 -10.30
CA LEU A 400 15.66 -16.23 -8.84
C LEU A 400 14.72 -15.15 -8.35
N PHE A 401 13.85 -15.49 -7.39
CA PHE A 401 12.98 -14.54 -6.69
C PHE A 401 13.36 -14.51 -5.21
N HIS A 402 13.41 -13.33 -4.61
CA HIS A 402 13.58 -13.21 -3.16
C HIS A 402 12.41 -12.50 -2.50
N ALA A 403 12.08 -12.93 -1.26
CA ALA A 403 11.26 -12.23 -0.30
C ALA A 403 12.02 -12.21 1.04
N ALA A 404 13.12 -11.44 1.09
CA ALA A 404 14.13 -11.54 2.14
C ALA A 404 14.75 -10.19 2.57
N GLY A 405 14.12 -9.06 2.24
CA GLY A 405 14.63 -7.74 2.60
C GLY A 405 16.08 -7.53 2.11
N ALA A 406 16.94 -6.94 2.95
CA ALA A 406 18.35 -6.69 2.63
C ALA A 406 19.13 -7.98 2.35
N THR A 407 18.79 -9.12 2.94
CA THR A 407 19.36 -10.43 2.61
C THR A 407 19.21 -10.74 1.12
N GLY A 408 18.06 -10.41 0.53
CA GLY A 408 17.78 -10.64 -0.88
C GLY A 408 18.59 -9.77 -1.83
N ASN A 409 19.13 -8.64 -1.40
CA ASN A 409 20.00 -7.80 -2.20
C ASN A 409 21.26 -8.56 -2.66
N GLY A 410 21.75 -9.51 -1.86
CA GLY A 410 22.86 -10.39 -2.22
C GLY A 410 22.58 -11.29 -3.42
N MET A 411 21.30 -11.62 -3.69
CA MET A 411 20.93 -12.37 -4.89
C MET A 411 21.26 -11.60 -6.16
N PHE A 412 21.03 -10.28 -6.19
CA PHE A 412 21.34 -9.44 -7.35
C PHE A 412 22.85 -9.33 -7.58
N GLU A 413 23.67 -9.32 -6.52
CA GLU A 413 25.12 -9.38 -6.64
C GLU A 413 25.56 -10.71 -7.26
N ALA A 414 25.04 -11.84 -6.79
CA ALA A 414 25.35 -13.16 -7.34
C ALA A 414 24.99 -13.26 -8.83
N ILE A 415 23.80 -12.78 -9.21
CA ILE A 415 23.35 -12.75 -10.62
C ILE A 415 24.29 -11.89 -11.47
N LYS A 416 24.69 -10.70 -10.98
CA LYS A 416 25.60 -9.80 -11.67
C LYS A 416 26.97 -10.45 -11.89
N GLU A 417 27.55 -11.06 -10.87
CA GLU A 417 28.83 -11.75 -10.93
C GLU A 417 28.80 -12.96 -11.88
N ALA A 418 27.68 -13.66 -11.95
CA ALA A 418 27.49 -14.79 -12.87
C ALA A 418 27.21 -14.38 -14.32
N GLY A 419 27.17 -13.07 -14.63
CA GLY A 419 27.03 -12.53 -15.98
C GLY A 419 25.61 -12.08 -16.35
N GLY A 420 24.66 -12.19 -15.45
CA GLY A 420 23.31 -11.63 -15.56
C GLY A 420 22.55 -11.98 -16.84
N PRO A 421 21.79 -11.03 -17.41
CA PRO A 421 20.98 -11.25 -18.62
C PRO A 421 21.78 -11.76 -19.84
N ALA A 422 23.07 -11.41 -19.96
CA ALA A 422 23.93 -11.91 -21.03
C ALA A 422 24.16 -13.44 -20.96
N LYS A 423 23.93 -14.04 -19.78
CA LYS A 423 23.92 -15.48 -19.55
C LYS A 423 22.52 -16.05 -19.34
N GLY A 424 21.47 -15.25 -19.57
CA GLY A 424 20.08 -15.65 -19.36
C GLY A 424 19.64 -15.67 -17.90
N LEU A 425 20.44 -15.07 -16.98
CA LEU A 425 20.13 -15.04 -15.55
C LEU A 425 19.36 -13.78 -15.18
N TRP A 426 18.26 -13.95 -14.41
CA TRP A 426 17.39 -12.85 -14.01
C TRP A 426 17.00 -12.95 -12.53
N GLY A 427 16.92 -11.78 -11.89
CA GLY A 427 16.39 -11.63 -10.53
C GLY A 427 14.96 -11.08 -10.54
N ILE A 428 14.19 -11.47 -9.55
CA ILE A 428 12.88 -10.89 -9.24
C ILE A 428 12.98 -10.25 -7.86
N GLY A 429 12.61 -8.95 -7.79
CA GLY A 429 12.63 -8.16 -6.58
C GLY A 429 11.34 -8.29 -5.76
N VAL A 430 11.32 -7.64 -4.59
CA VAL A 430 10.20 -7.65 -3.64
C VAL A 430 9.92 -6.25 -3.09
N ASP A 431 8.70 -6.03 -2.65
CA ASP A 431 8.13 -4.83 -2.01
C ASP A 431 8.13 -3.58 -2.91
N VAL A 432 9.25 -3.25 -3.53
CA VAL A 432 9.43 -2.06 -4.37
C VAL A 432 9.88 -2.44 -5.78
N ASP A 433 9.81 -1.51 -6.72
CA ASP A 433 10.38 -1.70 -8.06
C ASP A 433 11.92 -1.66 -8.00
N MET A 434 12.52 -2.81 -7.75
CA MET A 434 13.98 -2.95 -7.65
C MET A 434 14.68 -2.73 -9.00
N GLY A 435 13.94 -2.83 -10.12
CA GLY A 435 14.45 -2.50 -11.44
C GLY A 435 14.76 -1.01 -11.65
N LYS A 436 14.26 -0.15 -10.77
CA LYS A 436 14.57 1.29 -10.75
C LYS A 436 15.63 1.68 -9.73
N ASN A 437 16.06 0.75 -8.87
CA ASN A 437 17.04 1.05 -7.84
C ASN A 437 18.49 0.99 -8.36
N PRO A 438 19.19 2.11 -8.54
CA PRO A 438 20.56 2.12 -9.09
C PRO A 438 21.60 1.45 -8.17
N ASN A 439 21.28 1.28 -6.88
CA ASN A 439 22.18 0.63 -5.92
C ASN A 439 22.14 -0.91 -5.98
N LEU A 440 21.15 -1.48 -6.68
CA LEU A 440 21.00 -2.91 -6.91
C LEU A 440 21.51 -3.28 -8.32
N TYR A 441 20.78 -4.10 -9.03
CA TYR A 441 21.12 -4.50 -10.40
C TYR A 441 19.93 -4.34 -11.35
N PRO A 442 19.55 -3.07 -11.73
CA PRO A 442 18.42 -2.81 -12.61
C PRO A 442 18.41 -3.61 -13.91
N ALA A 443 19.58 -3.76 -14.54
CA ALA A 443 19.71 -4.49 -15.81
C ALA A 443 19.42 -5.99 -15.68
N GLY A 444 19.62 -6.57 -14.50
CA GLY A 444 19.36 -7.99 -14.20
C GLY A 444 18.06 -8.24 -13.45
N THR A 445 17.28 -7.20 -13.16
CA THR A 445 15.95 -7.32 -12.52
C THR A 445 14.90 -7.53 -13.59
N LEU A 446 14.28 -8.71 -13.63
CA LEU A 446 13.20 -9.04 -14.58
C LEU A 446 11.92 -8.28 -14.26
N THR A 447 11.49 -8.35 -13.02
CA THR A 447 10.28 -7.76 -12.43
C THR A 447 10.46 -7.66 -10.92
N SER A 448 9.49 -7.07 -10.22
CA SER A 448 9.42 -7.08 -8.74
C SER A 448 7.99 -7.35 -8.29
N ALA A 449 7.83 -8.19 -7.27
CA ALA A 449 6.54 -8.40 -6.58
C ALA A 449 6.33 -7.23 -5.61
N MET A 450 5.58 -6.23 -6.04
CA MET A 450 5.41 -4.99 -5.29
C MET A 450 4.40 -5.13 -4.15
N LYS A 451 4.73 -4.55 -3.00
CA LYS A 451 3.86 -4.41 -1.84
C LYS A 451 3.92 -2.97 -1.34
N HIS A 452 2.82 -2.25 -1.50
CA HIS A 452 2.76 -0.81 -1.23
C HIS A 452 2.60 -0.52 0.27
N VAL A 453 3.64 -0.83 1.04
CA VAL A 453 3.74 -0.49 2.46
C VAL A 453 3.73 1.04 2.66
N ASP A 454 4.32 1.76 1.72
CA ASP A 454 4.28 3.22 1.64
C ASP A 454 2.84 3.76 1.53
N PHE A 455 2.01 3.14 0.72
CA PHE A 455 0.60 3.50 0.59
C PHE A 455 -0.17 3.22 1.88
N ALA A 456 0.00 2.04 2.49
CA ALA A 456 -0.61 1.70 3.78
C ALA A 456 -0.23 2.73 4.86
N THR A 457 1.06 3.06 4.94
CA THR A 457 1.59 4.07 5.87
C THR A 457 0.96 5.43 5.59
N TYR A 458 0.95 5.88 4.34
CA TYR A 458 0.38 7.18 3.95
C TYR A 458 -1.12 7.28 4.30
N ILE A 459 -1.95 6.30 3.93
CA ILE A 459 -3.40 6.37 4.19
C ILE A 459 -3.72 6.30 5.69
N SER A 460 -2.90 5.59 6.47
CA SER A 460 -3.04 5.53 7.92
C SER A 460 -2.71 6.89 8.56
N VAL A 461 -1.59 7.51 8.19
CA VAL A 461 -1.23 8.87 8.63
C VAL A 461 -2.28 9.88 8.20
N LYS A 462 -2.75 9.79 6.96
CA LYS A 462 -3.83 10.65 6.45
C LYS A 462 -5.12 10.50 7.27
N SER A 463 -5.50 9.27 7.63
CA SER A 463 -6.70 9.03 8.46
C SER A 463 -6.58 9.67 9.83
N MET A 464 -5.38 9.69 10.41
CA MET A 464 -5.12 10.40 11.66
C MET A 464 -5.25 11.92 11.51
N VAL A 465 -4.68 12.49 10.44
CA VAL A 465 -4.76 13.94 10.15
C VAL A 465 -6.21 14.36 9.86
N ASP A 466 -6.94 13.56 9.11
CA ASP A 466 -8.35 13.83 8.75
C ASP A 466 -9.33 13.52 9.90
N GLY A 467 -8.85 12.97 11.02
CA GLY A 467 -9.70 12.55 12.15
C GLY A 467 -10.67 11.41 11.81
N THR A 468 -10.29 10.56 10.85
CA THR A 468 -11.08 9.42 10.35
C THR A 468 -10.48 8.07 10.74
N PHE A 469 -9.52 8.04 11.68
CA PHE A 469 -8.90 6.80 12.15
C PHE A 469 -9.96 5.80 12.61
N THR A 470 -9.89 4.58 12.09
CA THR A 470 -10.79 3.46 12.43
C THR A 470 -9.93 2.24 12.79
N PRO A 471 -10.12 1.63 13.96
CA PRO A 471 -9.38 0.43 14.36
C PRO A 471 -9.82 -0.80 13.55
N GLY A 472 -9.10 -1.91 13.70
CA GLY A 472 -9.40 -3.20 13.08
C GLY A 472 -8.40 -3.60 12.01
N VAL A 473 -8.75 -4.56 11.15
CA VAL A 473 -7.86 -5.16 10.16
C VAL A 473 -8.22 -4.71 8.75
N ILE A 474 -7.25 -4.11 8.05
CA ILE A 474 -7.37 -3.70 6.64
C ILE A 474 -6.51 -4.62 5.79
N THR A 475 -7.12 -5.27 4.78
CA THR A 475 -6.37 -6.10 3.83
C THR A 475 -6.21 -5.39 2.50
N LEU A 476 -4.97 -5.12 2.12
CA LEU A 476 -4.60 -4.52 0.86
C LEU A 476 -4.24 -5.59 -0.18
N SER A 477 -4.70 -5.39 -1.43
CA SER A 477 -4.67 -6.39 -2.50
C SER A 477 -4.39 -5.77 -3.87
N LEU A 478 -4.30 -6.58 -4.93
CA LEU A 478 -4.28 -6.10 -6.32
C LEU A 478 -5.48 -5.20 -6.64
N ARG A 479 -6.64 -5.48 -6.03
CA ARG A 479 -7.89 -4.76 -6.30
C ARG A 479 -7.85 -3.31 -5.83
N ASN A 480 -7.25 -3.07 -4.67
CA ASN A 480 -7.19 -1.73 -4.07
C ASN A 480 -5.78 -1.08 -4.15
N GLY A 481 -4.89 -1.66 -4.95
CA GLY A 481 -3.55 -1.12 -5.17
C GLY A 481 -2.57 -1.38 -4.01
N GLY A 482 -2.87 -2.34 -3.13
CA GLY A 482 -1.96 -2.69 -2.03
C GLY A 482 -0.79 -3.57 -2.44
N VAL A 483 -0.96 -4.35 -3.51
CA VAL A 483 0.10 -5.14 -4.13
C VAL A 483 0.06 -4.99 -5.64
N GLY A 484 1.20 -5.25 -6.29
CA GLY A 484 1.35 -5.10 -7.73
C GLY A 484 2.56 -5.86 -8.28
N TYR A 485 2.99 -5.52 -9.48
CA TYR A 485 4.24 -6.01 -10.04
C TYR A 485 4.83 -5.01 -11.03
N ALA A 486 6.17 -4.96 -11.09
CA ALA A 486 6.90 -4.08 -12.00
C ALA A 486 7.02 -4.67 -13.42
N MET A 487 7.10 -3.80 -14.42
CA MET A 487 7.14 -4.21 -15.84
C MET A 487 8.46 -3.89 -16.56
N ASP A 488 9.45 -3.29 -15.88
CA ASP A 488 10.61 -2.65 -16.52
C ASP A 488 11.36 -3.50 -17.55
N ASN A 489 11.69 -4.76 -17.22
CA ASN A 489 12.41 -5.64 -18.14
C ASN A 489 11.55 -6.79 -18.68
N VAL A 490 10.30 -6.90 -18.31
CA VAL A 490 9.41 -7.99 -18.75
C VAL A 490 9.30 -8.04 -20.28
N ALA A 491 9.12 -6.88 -20.93
CA ALA A 491 9.01 -6.80 -22.38
C ALA A 491 10.30 -7.14 -23.15
N LYS A 492 11.46 -7.21 -22.48
CA LYS A 492 12.72 -7.69 -23.08
C LYS A 492 12.79 -9.21 -23.18
N VAL A 493 11.98 -9.91 -22.37
CA VAL A 493 12.05 -11.37 -22.21
C VAL A 493 10.76 -12.05 -22.69
N LEU A 494 9.60 -11.48 -22.40
CA LEU A 494 8.29 -12.00 -22.76
C LEU A 494 7.76 -11.35 -24.05
N SER A 495 7.08 -12.16 -24.88
CA SER A 495 6.32 -11.65 -26.02
C SER A 495 5.08 -10.85 -25.56
N ALA A 496 4.57 -9.98 -26.43
CA ALA A 496 3.33 -9.24 -26.17
C ALA A 496 2.14 -10.15 -25.84
N ALA A 497 2.06 -11.34 -26.45
CA ALA A 497 1.02 -12.32 -26.16
C ALA A 497 1.15 -12.91 -24.73
N GLN A 498 2.37 -13.17 -24.25
CA GLN A 498 2.60 -13.63 -22.87
C GLN A 498 2.29 -12.53 -21.87
N ILE A 499 2.67 -11.28 -22.15
CA ILE A 499 2.32 -10.12 -21.31
C ILE A 499 0.79 -9.95 -21.23
N ALA A 500 0.09 -10.08 -22.36
CA ALA A 500 -1.38 -10.03 -22.38
C ALA A 500 -2.01 -11.13 -21.49
N LYS A 501 -1.44 -12.33 -21.46
CA LYS A 501 -1.88 -13.42 -20.57
C LYS A 501 -1.62 -13.10 -19.10
N VAL A 502 -0.47 -12.52 -18.73
CA VAL A 502 -0.20 -12.08 -17.36
C VAL A 502 -1.21 -11.01 -16.93
N ASN A 503 -1.53 -10.05 -17.81
CA ASN A 503 -2.55 -9.04 -17.54
C ASN A 503 -3.95 -9.64 -17.39
N ALA A 504 -4.30 -10.67 -18.17
CA ALA A 504 -5.56 -11.40 -18.04
C ALA A 504 -5.64 -12.15 -16.70
N LEU A 505 -4.54 -12.77 -16.26
CA LEU A 505 -4.44 -13.40 -14.93
C LEU A 505 -4.60 -12.36 -13.80
N ARG A 506 -3.95 -11.19 -13.93
CA ARG A 506 -4.13 -10.08 -12.99
C ARG A 506 -5.61 -9.68 -12.90
N GLN A 507 -6.27 -9.49 -14.03
CA GLN A 507 -7.68 -9.13 -14.04
C GLN A 507 -8.56 -10.26 -13.45
N ALA A 508 -8.24 -11.52 -13.73
CA ALA A 508 -8.96 -12.66 -13.18
C ALA A 508 -8.83 -12.77 -11.65
N ILE A 509 -7.68 -12.38 -11.07
CA ILE A 509 -7.51 -12.28 -9.60
C ILE A 509 -8.36 -11.12 -9.07
N ILE A 510 -8.31 -9.96 -9.70
CA ILE A 510 -9.12 -8.79 -9.32
C ILE A 510 -10.62 -9.11 -9.38
N ASP A 511 -11.06 -9.87 -10.37
CA ASP A 511 -12.45 -10.31 -10.54
C ASP A 511 -12.85 -11.46 -9.59
N GLY A 512 -11.92 -12.02 -8.79
CA GLY A 512 -12.17 -13.16 -7.91
C GLY A 512 -12.29 -14.51 -8.62
N LYS A 513 -12.01 -14.57 -9.94
CA LYS A 513 -12.05 -15.81 -10.74
C LYS A 513 -10.85 -16.71 -10.48
N VAL A 514 -9.75 -16.16 -10.04
CA VAL A 514 -8.52 -16.85 -9.66
C VAL A 514 -8.14 -16.43 -8.24
N THR A 515 -8.03 -17.41 -7.36
CA THR A 515 -7.59 -17.22 -5.97
C THR A 515 -6.29 -18.01 -5.77
N PRO A 516 -5.11 -17.35 -5.83
CA PRO A 516 -3.85 -18.02 -5.55
C PRO A 516 -3.80 -18.52 -4.10
N PRO A 517 -3.16 -19.68 -3.84
CA PRO A 517 -3.02 -20.23 -2.49
C PRO A 517 -2.12 -19.32 -1.63
N GLU A 518 -2.40 -19.30 -0.33
CA GLU A 518 -1.65 -18.51 0.68
C GLU A 518 -0.59 -19.35 1.41
N ASP A 519 -0.68 -20.67 1.29
CA ASP A 519 0.14 -21.64 1.98
C ASP A 519 0.90 -22.48 0.94
N PRO A 520 2.24 -22.51 0.99
CA PRO A 520 3.05 -23.32 0.07
C PRO A 520 2.66 -24.80 0.03
N ALA A 521 2.25 -25.37 1.17
CA ALA A 521 1.81 -26.77 1.26
C ALA A 521 0.54 -27.07 0.44
N LYS A 522 -0.27 -26.05 0.17
CA LYS A 522 -1.50 -26.18 -0.61
C LYS A 522 -1.30 -26.03 -2.12
N VAL A 523 -0.14 -25.59 -2.58
CA VAL A 523 0.12 -25.33 -4.02
C VAL A 523 0.03 -26.62 -4.83
N ALA A 524 0.52 -27.74 -4.31
CA ALA A 524 0.48 -29.02 -5.02
C ALA A 524 -0.94 -29.47 -5.35
N SER A 525 -1.89 -29.32 -4.44
CA SER A 525 -3.30 -29.69 -4.60
C SER A 525 -4.16 -28.59 -5.25
N TRP A 526 -3.66 -27.34 -5.31
CA TRP A 526 -4.39 -26.24 -5.92
C TRP A 526 -4.53 -26.43 -7.44
N THR A 527 -5.72 -26.17 -7.96
CA THR A 527 -6.01 -26.29 -9.39
C THR A 527 -5.64 -25.02 -10.12
N ALA A 528 -4.63 -25.10 -10.98
CA ALA A 528 -4.24 -23.98 -11.83
C ALA A 528 -5.36 -23.62 -12.82
N PRO A 529 -5.64 -22.31 -13.03
CA PRO A 529 -6.65 -21.90 -14.00
C PRO A 529 -6.23 -22.29 -15.42
N THR A 530 -7.22 -22.53 -16.28
CA THR A 530 -7.02 -22.85 -17.70
C THR A 530 -7.51 -21.70 -18.58
N GLY A 531 -6.96 -21.57 -19.78
CA GLY A 531 -7.39 -20.55 -20.76
C GLY A 531 -6.65 -19.21 -20.70
N TYR A 532 -5.61 -19.09 -19.90
CA TYR A 532 -4.78 -17.91 -19.76
C TYR A 532 -3.41 -18.06 -20.45
#